data_2206fe37149b2f55095239f3efdc1da4
#
_entry.id   2206fe37149b2f55095239f3efdc1da4
#
_cell.length_a   1.000
_cell.length_b   1.000
_cell.length_c   1.000
_cell.angle_alpha   90.00
_cell.angle_beta   90.00
_cell.angle_gamma   90.00
#
_symmetry.space_group_name_H-M   'P 1'
#
loop_
_entity.id
_entity.type
_entity.pdbx_description
1 polymer ?
#
loop_
_entity_poly.entity_id
_entity_poly.type
_entity_poly.pdbx_seq_one_letter_code
_entity_poly.pdbx_strand_id
1 'polypeptide(L)'
;MGDLAQYLITGVGIGCAYALTGSGLVVIYRVTRVVNFAQGSFAVLCALTVTTLLAAGVPHGLAEGLAVLLGGAVGALTGLVAIGKPGTTPQSGLIVTLGLGVLAYAIEILLWGDQPRSFGGLSGSVTIFGARIQTHYLLIIGVTAVVLAGAAALFARTDLGRALTATAADPYAARVVGIDVLRMGLLAFAVGGALGGLAGVLVTPVQQVSFDSDVALVVNGFSAAILGNLTRPALTLAGGLFLGVVQALVGGYLSTAYQTEVALLFMLAVLIARAGRRDVVEAA
;
A
#
# COMPACT_ATOMS: atom_id res chain seq x y z
N MET A 1 16.10 15.32 -23.02
CA MET A 1 14.68 15.53 -22.62
C MET A 1 13.90 14.21 -22.53
N GLY A 2 14.19 13.22 -23.41
CA GLY A 2 13.56 11.89 -23.33
C GLY A 2 13.76 11.18 -22.00
N ASP A 3 14.97 11.19 -21.46
CA ASP A 3 15.30 10.50 -20.20
C ASP A 3 14.54 11.08 -19.01
N LEU A 4 14.40 12.41 -18.92
CA LEU A 4 13.61 13.05 -17.85
C LEU A 4 12.13 12.64 -17.91
N ALA A 5 11.54 12.64 -19.10
CA ALA A 5 10.16 12.22 -19.29
C ALA A 5 9.97 10.74 -18.93
N GLN A 6 10.96 9.90 -19.27
CA GLN A 6 10.96 8.49 -18.87
C GLN A 6 10.99 8.33 -17.35
N TYR A 7 11.91 8.99 -16.65
CA TYR A 7 11.99 8.93 -15.19
C TYR A 7 10.73 9.48 -14.49
N LEU A 8 10.13 10.55 -15.03
CA LEU A 8 8.87 11.08 -14.47
C LEU A 8 7.74 10.08 -14.58
N ILE A 9 7.54 9.45 -15.73
CA ILE A 9 6.41 8.53 -15.94
C ILE A 9 6.63 7.21 -15.21
N THR A 10 7.84 6.66 -15.23
CA THR A 10 8.16 5.45 -14.45
C THR A 10 8.04 5.72 -12.94
N GLY A 11 8.49 6.90 -12.49
CA GLY A 11 8.35 7.35 -11.11
C GLY A 11 6.89 7.50 -10.68
N VAL A 12 6.03 8.06 -11.53
CA VAL A 12 4.58 8.13 -11.28
C VAL A 12 4.00 6.72 -11.19
N GLY A 13 4.39 5.79 -12.07
CA GLY A 13 3.92 4.39 -12.02
C GLY A 13 4.30 3.70 -10.71
N ILE A 14 5.57 3.78 -10.30
CA ILE A 14 6.02 3.22 -9.01
C ILE A 14 5.35 3.96 -7.84
N GLY A 15 5.23 5.28 -7.91
CA GLY A 15 4.54 6.11 -6.91
C GLY A 15 3.07 5.74 -6.72
N CYS A 16 2.40 5.27 -7.77
CA CYS A 16 1.05 4.72 -7.70
C CYS A 16 0.98 3.47 -6.79
N ALA A 17 1.95 2.56 -6.87
CA ALA A 17 2.01 1.41 -5.99
C ALA A 17 2.24 1.82 -4.52
N TYR A 18 3.12 2.79 -4.27
CA TYR A 18 3.30 3.36 -2.93
C TYR A 18 2.03 4.02 -2.41
N ALA A 19 1.30 4.72 -3.27
CA ALA A 19 0.02 5.33 -2.93
C ALA A 19 -1.05 4.28 -2.59
N LEU A 20 -1.10 3.15 -3.31
CA LEU A 20 -2.00 2.03 -3.00
C LEU A 20 -1.67 1.40 -1.65
N THR A 21 -0.40 1.06 -1.41
CA THR A 21 0.08 0.52 -0.14
C THR A 21 -0.21 1.48 1.02
N GLY A 22 0.11 2.76 0.84
CA GLY A 22 -0.16 3.82 1.81
C GLY A 22 -1.65 4.05 2.05
N SER A 23 -2.48 3.96 1.01
CA SER A 23 -3.94 4.07 1.14
C SER A 23 -4.52 2.90 1.94
N GLY A 24 -3.99 1.68 1.77
CA GLY A 24 -4.32 0.53 2.60
C GLY A 24 -4.04 0.79 4.08
N LEU A 25 -2.84 1.31 4.39
CA LEU A 25 -2.47 1.74 5.76
C LEU A 25 -3.42 2.80 6.32
N VAL A 26 -3.78 3.79 5.51
CA VAL A 26 -4.71 4.87 5.91
C VAL A 26 -6.09 4.34 6.22
N VAL A 27 -6.63 3.43 5.41
CA VAL A 27 -7.95 2.83 5.64
C VAL A 27 -7.97 2.06 6.97
N ILE A 28 -6.97 1.22 7.22
CA ILE A 28 -6.85 0.47 8.48
C ILE A 28 -6.73 1.42 9.66
N TYR A 29 -5.79 2.37 9.62
CA TYR A 29 -5.50 3.27 10.72
C TYR A 29 -6.68 4.19 11.06
N ARG A 30 -7.41 4.70 10.06
CA ARG A 30 -8.58 5.57 10.30
C ARG A 30 -9.65 4.87 11.13
N VAL A 31 -9.93 3.60 10.84
CA VAL A 31 -11.01 2.85 11.46
C VAL A 31 -10.60 2.23 12.79
N THR A 32 -9.36 1.72 12.87
CA THR A 32 -8.91 0.88 14.00
C THR A 32 -7.89 1.56 14.90
N ARG A 33 -7.28 2.68 14.46
CA ARG A 33 -6.13 3.33 15.09
C ARG A 33 -4.87 2.45 15.18
N VAL A 34 -4.89 1.28 14.57
CA VAL A 34 -3.75 0.36 14.51
C VAL A 34 -2.91 0.70 13.28
N VAL A 35 -1.60 0.89 13.46
CA VAL A 35 -0.64 0.92 12.38
C VAL A 35 -0.32 -0.52 11.98
N ASN A 36 -0.62 -0.90 10.74
CA ASN A 36 -0.41 -2.27 10.27
C ASN A 36 0.96 -2.44 9.61
N PHE A 37 1.91 -3.05 10.32
CA PHE A 37 3.23 -3.33 9.76
C PHE A 37 3.27 -4.56 8.83
N ALA A 38 2.25 -5.42 8.84
CA ALA A 38 2.14 -6.52 7.87
C ALA A 38 1.69 -6.05 6.47
N GLN A 39 1.56 -4.73 6.23
CA GLN A 39 1.06 -4.19 4.96
C GLN A 39 1.98 -4.53 3.78
N GLY A 40 3.30 -4.58 3.99
CA GLY A 40 4.28 -4.99 2.97
C GLY A 40 4.14 -6.46 2.60
N SER A 41 3.95 -7.31 3.61
CA SER A 41 3.77 -8.74 3.39
C SER A 41 2.50 -9.07 2.59
N PHE A 42 1.43 -8.28 2.69
CA PHE A 42 0.27 -8.45 1.80
C PHE A 42 0.63 -8.23 0.34
N ALA A 43 1.49 -7.25 0.05
CA ALA A 43 1.94 -6.99 -1.30
C ALA A 43 2.82 -8.13 -1.84
N VAL A 44 3.79 -8.60 -1.06
CA VAL A 44 4.69 -9.69 -1.43
C VAL A 44 3.94 -11.00 -1.59
N LEU A 45 3.07 -11.36 -0.64
CA LEU A 45 2.26 -12.58 -0.71
C LEU A 45 1.42 -12.62 -1.99
N CYS A 46 0.76 -11.53 -2.35
CA CYS A 46 -0.05 -11.46 -3.57
C CYS A 46 0.83 -11.50 -4.82
N ALA A 47 1.97 -10.80 -4.83
CA ALA A 47 2.94 -10.82 -5.91
C ALA A 47 3.48 -12.24 -6.18
N LEU A 48 3.89 -12.96 -5.15
CA LEU A 48 4.38 -14.33 -5.26
C LEU A 48 3.25 -15.31 -5.63
N THR A 49 2.04 -15.11 -5.11
CA THR A 49 0.88 -15.93 -5.47
C THR A 49 0.53 -15.78 -6.94
N VAL A 50 0.49 -14.54 -7.48
CA VAL A 50 0.17 -14.34 -8.90
C VAL A 50 1.21 -14.97 -9.81
N THR A 51 2.52 -14.90 -9.46
CA THR A 51 3.57 -15.60 -10.25
C THR A 51 3.34 -17.10 -10.29
N THR A 52 2.91 -17.70 -9.18
CA THR A 52 2.61 -19.13 -9.08
C THR A 52 1.37 -19.50 -9.89
N LEU A 53 0.29 -18.73 -9.80
CA LEU A 53 -0.95 -18.98 -10.56
C LEU A 53 -0.71 -18.90 -12.07
N LEU A 54 0.03 -17.89 -12.52
CA LEU A 54 0.39 -17.74 -13.94
C LEU A 54 1.30 -18.90 -14.42
N ALA A 55 2.26 -19.33 -13.61
CA ALA A 55 3.09 -20.50 -13.91
C ALA A 55 2.28 -21.80 -13.97
N ALA A 56 1.17 -21.90 -13.23
CA ALA A 56 0.22 -23.01 -13.28
C ALA A 56 -0.76 -22.92 -14.47
N GLY A 57 -0.65 -21.89 -15.33
CA GLY A 57 -1.49 -21.73 -16.52
C GLY A 57 -2.81 -20.99 -16.26
N VAL A 58 -3.00 -20.39 -15.10
CA VAL A 58 -4.18 -19.53 -14.84
C VAL A 58 -4.07 -18.27 -15.70
N PRO A 59 -5.11 -17.89 -16.45
CA PRO A 59 -5.03 -16.73 -17.33
C PRO A 59 -4.90 -15.41 -16.55
N HIS A 60 -4.24 -14.42 -17.19
CA HIS A 60 -4.18 -13.04 -16.69
C HIS A 60 -5.58 -12.49 -16.41
N GLY A 61 -5.71 -11.59 -15.46
CA GLY A 61 -6.98 -11.07 -14.96
C GLY A 61 -7.57 -11.94 -13.85
N LEU A 62 -7.65 -13.26 -14.08
CA LEU A 62 -8.13 -14.19 -13.05
C LEU A 62 -7.05 -14.41 -11.97
N ALA A 63 -5.79 -14.63 -12.37
CA ALA A 63 -4.68 -14.81 -11.43
C ALA A 63 -4.48 -13.60 -10.53
N GLU A 64 -4.46 -12.40 -11.12
CA GLU A 64 -4.34 -11.15 -10.39
C GLU A 64 -5.56 -10.90 -9.48
N GLY A 65 -6.76 -11.16 -9.96
CA GLY A 65 -7.99 -11.04 -9.18
C GLY A 65 -8.01 -11.97 -7.97
N LEU A 66 -7.64 -13.24 -8.15
CA LEU A 66 -7.54 -14.22 -7.06
C LEU A 66 -6.47 -13.83 -6.04
N ALA A 67 -5.30 -13.35 -6.50
CA ALA A 67 -4.24 -12.88 -5.60
C ALA A 67 -4.69 -11.68 -4.77
N VAL A 68 -5.39 -10.72 -5.35
CA VAL A 68 -5.93 -9.56 -4.62
C VAL A 68 -7.00 -9.96 -3.62
N LEU A 69 -7.88 -10.92 -3.97
CA LEU A 69 -8.87 -11.48 -3.04
C LEU A 69 -8.20 -12.20 -1.88
N LEU A 70 -7.11 -12.95 -2.14
CA LEU A 70 -6.29 -13.55 -1.09
C LEU A 70 -5.71 -12.48 -0.16
N GLY A 71 -5.17 -11.39 -0.71
CA GLY A 71 -4.69 -10.25 0.07
C GLY A 71 -5.76 -9.65 0.99
N GLY A 72 -6.98 -9.53 0.49
CA GLY A 72 -8.14 -9.11 1.28
C GLY A 72 -8.49 -10.10 2.39
N ALA A 73 -8.48 -11.40 2.10
CA ALA A 73 -8.76 -12.46 3.08
C ALA A 73 -7.69 -12.51 4.19
N VAL A 74 -6.41 -12.47 3.81
CA VAL A 74 -5.27 -12.44 4.75
C VAL A 74 -5.30 -11.14 5.57
N GLY A 75 -5.65 -10.01 4.95
CA GLY A 75 -5.89 -8.76 5.66
C GLY A 75 -6.98 -8.89 6.72
N ALA A 76 -8.14 -9.47 6.38
CA ALA A 76 -9.22 -9.72 7.35
C ALA A 76 -8.78 -10.65 8.51
N LEU A 77 -8.02 -11.73 8.20
CA LEU A 77 -7.46 -12.63 9.21
C LEU A 77 -6.47 -11.90 10.12
N THR A 78 -5.59 -11.08 9.55
CA THR A 78 -4.68 -10.20 10.31
C THR A 78 -5.47 -9.28 11.25
N GLY A 79 -6.55 -8.68 10.74
CA GLY A 79 -7.45 -7.86 11.54
C GLY A 79 -8.09 -8.64 12.68
N LEU A 80 -8.55 -9.87 12.42
CA LEU A 80 -9.17 -10.73 13.45
C LEU A 80 -8.19 -11.01 14.60
N VAL A 81 -6.92 -11.26 14.30
CA VAL A 81 -5.89 -11.50 15.34
C VAL A 81 -5.50 -10.21 16.03
N ALA A 82 -5.38 -9.09 15.27
CA ALA A 82 -4.89 -7.82 15.81
C ALA A 82 -5.91 -7.06 16.66
N ILE A 83 -7.22 -7.13 16.33
CA ILE A 83 -8.28 -6.36 16.99
C ILE A 83 -9.47 -7.21 17.44
N GLY A 84 -9.46 -8.52 17.22
CA GLY A 84 -10.61 -9.41 17.48
C GLY A 84 -10.91 -9.61 18.97
N LYS A 85 -9.96 -9.39 19.87
CA LYS A 85 -10.17 -9.55 21.31
C LYS A 85 -10.70 -8.26 21.94
N PRO A 86 -11.75 -8.33 22.80
CA PRO A 86 -12.22 -7.16 23.55
C PRO A 86 -11.09 -6.56 24.40
N GLY A 87 -10.97 -5.23 24.40
CA GLY A 87 -9.94 -4.52 25.18
C GLY A 87 -8.56 -4.45 24.52
N THR A 88 -8.40 -4.93 23.27
CA THR A 88 -7.14 -4.77 22.53
C THR A 88 -6.83 -3.29 22.34
N THR A 89 -5.64 -2.87 22.77
CA THR A 89 -5.15 -1.51 22.57
C THR A 89 -4.52 -1.35 21.18
N PRO A 90 -4.46 -0.12 20.61
CA PRO A 90 -3.76 0.11 19.36
C PRO A 90 -2.30 -0.34 19.36
N GLN A 91 -1.62 -0.21 20.51
CA GLN A 91 -0.23 -0.67 20.70
C GLN A 91 -0.13 -2.20 20.63
N SER A 92 -1.06 -2.93 21.24
CA SER A 92 -1.11 -4.39 21.13
C SER A 92 -1.35 -4.83 19.69
N GLY A 93 -2.26 -4.16 18.98
CA GLY A 93 -2.53 -4.42 17.56
C GLY A 93 -1.29 -4.20 16.68
N LEU A 94 -0.52 -3.13 16.95
CA LEU A 94 0.74 -2.85 16.25
C LEU A 94 1.74 -4.00 16.46
N ILE A 95 1.96 -4.46 17.70
CA ILE A 95 2.89 -5.56 18.00
C ILE A 95 2.44 -6.86 17.31
N VAL A 96 1.13 -7.14 17.31
CA VAL A 96 0.56 -8.30 16.63
C VAL A 96 0.82 -8.23 15.12
N THR A 97 0.60 -7.08 14.48
CA THR A 97 0.84 -6.94 13.04
C THR A 97 2.32 -7.04 12.67
N LEU A 98 3.24 -6.58 13.53
CA LEU A 98 4.67 -6.81 13.38
C LEU A 98 5.00 -8.32 13.42
N GLY A 99 4.48 -9.03 14.42
CA GLY A 99 4.67 -10.48 14.54
C GLY A 99 4.10 -11.26 13.36
N LEU A 100 2.92 -10.84 12.84
CA LEU A 100 2.32 -11.43 11.65
C LEU A 100 3.12 -11.12 10.37
N GLY A 101 3.74 -9.95 10.27
CA GLY A 101 4.67 -9.63 9.19
C GLY A 101 5.89 -10.55 9.18
N VAL A 102 6.51 -10.76 10.34
CA VAL A 102 7.62 -11.71 10.49
C VAL A 102 7.21 -13.15 10.17
N LEU A 103 6.00 -13.55 10.58
CA LEU A 103 5.45 -14.87 10.23
C LEU A 103 5.22 -15.00 8.72
N ALA A 104 4.68 -13.97 8.08
CA ALA A 104 4.47 -13.95 6.62
C ALA A 104 5.79 -14.07 5.87
N TYR A 105 6.81 -13.28 6.26
CA TYR A 105 8.17 -13.40 5.74
C TYR A 105 8.71 -14.84 5.82
N ALA A 106 8.55 -15.51 6.98
CA ALA A 106 8.98 -16.88 7.15
C ALA A 106 8.21 -17.86 6.24
N ILE A 107 6.90 -17.67 6.08
CA ILE A 107 6.06 -18.47 5.18
C ILE A 107 6.45 -18.22 3.71
N GLU A 108 6.71 -17.00 3.33
CA GLU A 108 7.09 -16.62 1.96
C GLU A 108 8.40 -17.29 1.55
N ILE A 109 9.43 -17.26 2.40
CA ILE A 109 10.71 -17.94 2.10
C ILE A 109 10.57 -19.46 2.07
N LEU A 110 9.73 -20.04 2.92
CA LEU A 110 9.49 -21.49 2.94
C LEU A 110 8.74 -21.99 1.70
N LEU A 111 7.79 -21.21 1.18
CA LEU A 111 6.95 -21.61 0.06
C LEU A 111 7.58 -21.26 -1.30
N TRP A 112 8.22 -20.10 -1.42
CA TRP A 112 8.74 -19.60 -2.70
C TRP A 112 10.25 -19.56 -2.79
N GLY A 113 10.97 -19.76 -1.69
CA GLY A 113 12.43 -19.69 -1.64
C GLY A 113 12.96 -18.26 -1.63
N ASP A 114 14.27 -18.09 -1.84
CA ASP A 114 15.00 -16.85 -1.75
C ASP A 114 15.16 -16.11 -3.10
N GLN A 115 14.76 -16.75 -4.20
CA GLN A 115 14.97 -16.18 -5.52
C GLN A 115 13.89 -15.14 -5.89
N PRO A 116 14.31 -13.96 -6.40
CA PRO A 116 13.36 -12.97 -6.88
C PRO A 116 12.52 -13.51 -8.03
N ARG A 117 11.23 -13.17 -8.02
CA ARG A 117 10.26 -13.59 -9.04
C ARG A 117 9.64 -12.41 -9.74
N SER A 118 9.28 -12.61 -10.99
CA SER A 118 8.49 -11.68 -11.79
C SER A 118 7.64 -12.45 -12.78
N PHE A 119 6.72 -11.79 -13.43
CA PHE A 119 5.94 -12.33 -14.53
C PHE A 119 5.84 -11.32 -15.67
N GLY A 120 5.47 -11.79 -16.87
CA GLY A 120 5.28 -10.91 -18.02
C GLY A 120 4.10 -9.97 -17.80
N GLY A 121 4.38 -8.66 -17.77
CA GLY A 121 3.33 -7.65 -17.79
C GLY A 121 2.81 -7.36 -19.20
N LEU A 122 2.05 -6.26 -19.34
CA LEU A 122 1.66 -5.80 -20.68
C LEU A 122 2.90 -5.55 -21.53
N SER A 123 2.99 -6.32 -22.62
CA SER A 123 4.07 -6.17 -23.60
C SER A 123 3.90 -4.90 -24.42
N GLY A 124 5.02 -4.35 -24.89
CA GLY A 124 5.06 -3.16 -25.74
C GLY A 124 5.60 -1.93 -25.02
N SER A 125 5.85 -0.90 -25.83
CA SER A 125 6.29 0.40 -25.35
C SER A 125 5.61 1.49 -26.17
N VAL A 126 5.25 2.57 -25.49
CA VAL A 126 4.67 3.78 -26.11
C VAL A 126 5.68 4.89 -26.02
N THR A 127 5.83 5.65 -27.11
CA THR A 127 6.70 6.83 -27.13
C THR A 127 5.90 8.06 -26.74
N ILE A 128 6.20 8.65 -25.57
CA ILE A 128 5.56 9.86 -25.06
C ILE A 128 6.65 10.92 -24.86
N PHE A 129 6.51 12.10 -25.44
CA PHE A 129 7.50 13.18 -25.40
C PHE A 129 8.93 12.76 -25.78
N GLY A 130 9.06 11.80 -26.72
CA GLY A 130 10.36 11.27 -27.15
C GLY A 130 10.98 10.24 -26.19
N ALA A 131 10.33 9.90 -25.09
CA ALA A 131 10.71 8.84 -24.16
C ALA A 131 10.00 7.53 -24.51
N ARG A 132 10.72 6.42 -24.50
CA ARG A 132 10.15 5.08 -24.69
C ARG A 132 9.76 4.48 -23.34
N ILE A 133 8.45 4.35 -23.10
CA ILE A 133 7.88 3.93 -21.83
C ILE A 133 7.22 2.57 -21.99
N GLN A 134 7.52 1.64 -21.11
CA GLN A 134 6.84 0.33 -21.08
C GLN A 134 5.34 0.53 -20.79
N THR A 135 4.48 -0.08 -21.60
CA THR A 135 3.02 0.07 -21.52
C THR A 135 2.46 -0.30 -20.14
N HIS A 136 3.16 -1.18 -19.41
CA HIS A 136 2.73 -1.63 -18.09
C HIS A 136 2.68 -0.49 -17.05
N TYR A 137 3.54 0.53 -17.13
CA TYR A 137 3.44 1.71 -16.23
C TYR A 137 2.13 2.48 -16.42
N LEU A 138 1.62 2.56 -17.65
CA LEU A 138 0.33 3.20 -17.92
C LEU A 138 -0.83 2.39 -17.32
N LEU A 139 -0.72 1.05 -17.34
CA LEU A 139 -1.68 0.17 -16.67
C LEU A 139 -1.66 0.41 -15.16
N ILE A 140 -0.49 0.47 -14.52
CA ILE A 140 -0.37 0.76 -13.08
C ILE A 140 -1.08 2.07 -12.74
N ILE A 141 -0.82 3.14 -13.50
CA ILE A 141 -1.43 4.46 -13.29
C ILE A 141 -2.96 4.38 -13.46
N GLY A 142 -3.43 3.76 -14.54
CA GLY A 142 -4.86 3.62 -14.85
C GLY A 142 -5.61 2.83 -13.78
N VAL A 143 -5.10 1.65 -13.40
CA VAL A 143 -5.71 0.81 -12.36
C VAL A 143 -5.73 1.52 -11.02
N THR A 144 -4.63 2.17 -10.64
CA THR A 144 -4.56 2.94 -9.39
C THR A 144 -5.59 4.06 -9.36
N ALA A 145 -5.70 4.82 -10.44
CA ALA A 145 -6.69 5.89 -10.55
C ALA A 145 -8.13 5.38 -10.39
N VAL A 146 -8.47 4.28 -11.08
CA VAL A 146 -9.80 3.66 -11.00
C VAL A 146 -10.07 3.12 -9.59
N VAL A 147 -9.12 2.42 -8.99
CA VAL A 147 -9.29 1.81 -7.66
C VAL A 147 -9.41 2.88 -6.57
N LEU A 148 -8.56 3.91 -6.59
CA LEU A 148 -8.64 4.99 -5.60
C LEU A 148 -9.89 5.87 -5.80
N ALA A 149 -10.31 6.12 -7.04
CA ALA A 149 -11.58 6.79 -7.32
C ALA A 149 -12.77 5.94 -6.85
N GLY A 150 -12.75 4.63 -7.10
CA GLY A 150 -13.74 3.68 -6.61
C GLY A 150 -13.80 3.63 -5.09
N ALA A 151 -12.66 3.59 -4.42
CA ALA A 151 -12.59 3.66 -2.96
C ALA A 151 -13.16 4.99 -2.43
N ALA A 152 -12.79 6.12 -3.02
CA ALA A 152 -13.35 7.42 -2.66
C ALA A 152 -14.87 7.48 -2.85
N ALA A 153 -15.39 6.93 -3.94
CA ALA A 153 -16.83 6.83 -4.20
C ALA A 153 -17.53 5.92 -3.19
N LEU A 154 -16.93 4.78 -2.83
CA LEU A 154 -17.42 3.88 -1.80
C LEU A 154 -17.57 4.61 -0.46
N PHE A 155 -16.52 5.29 -0.01
CA PHE A 155 -16.56 6.05 1.25
C PHE A 155 -17.56 7.22 1.23
N ALA A 156 -17.74 7.89 0.07
CA ALA A 156 -18.60 9.07 -0.04
C ALA A 156 -20.08 8.73 -0.27
N ARG A 157 -20.39 7.61 -0.95
CA ARG A 157 -21.72 7.36 -1.50
C ARG A 157 -22.45 6.13 -0.96
N THR A 158 -21.75 5.22 -0.23
CA THR A 158 -22.35 3.98 0.26
C THR A 158 -22.62 4.01 1.77
N ASP A 159 -23.59 3.21 2.23
CA ASP A 159 -23.87 3.03 3.66
C ASP A 159 -22.68 2.39 4.39
N LEU A 160 -21.98 1.47 3.70
CA LEU A 160 -20.74 0.88 4.23
C LEU A 160 -19.67 1.94 4.46
N GLY A 161 -19.46 2.84 3.51
CA GLY A 161 -18.52 3.96 3.65
C GLY A 161 -18.90 4.91 4.78
N ARG A 162 -20.20 5.18 4.93
CA ARG A 162 -20.73 5.98 6.07
C ARG A 162 -20.49 5.29 7.40
N ALA A 163 -20.72 3.98 7.50
CA ALA A 163 -20.46 3.19 8.71
C ALA A 163 -18.97 3.16 9.08
N LEU A 164 -18.08 2.96 8.08
CA LEU A 164 -16.62 3.06 8.28
C LEU A 164 -16.20 4.45 8.76
N THR A 165 -16.77 5.51 8.18
CA THR A 165 -16.47 6.89 8.57
C THR A 165 -16.98 7.20 9.97
N ALA A 166 -18.18 6.77 10.33
CA ALA A 166 -18.74 6.91 11.69
C ALA A 166 -17.86 6.18 12.71
N THR A 167 -17.46 4.94 12.43
CA THR A 167 -16.54 4.17 13.27
C THR A 167 -15.18 4.86 13.44
N ALA A 168 -14.66 5.48 12.38
CA ALA A 168 -13.40 6.22 12.41
C ALA A 168 -13.48 7.52 13.22
N ALA A 169 -14.65 8.16 13.27
CA ALA A 169 -14.89 9.38 14.03
C ALA A 169 -15.01 9.09 15.54
N ASP A 170 -15.93 8.22 15.91
CA ASP A 170 -16.17 7.80 17.30
C ASP A 170 -16.69 6.35 17.35
N PRO A 171 -15.86 5.38 17.74
CA PRO A 171 -16.26 3.99 17.84
C PRO A 171 -17.35 3.73 18.90
N TYR A 172 -17.41 4.55 19.96
CA TYR A 172 -18.42 4.42 20.99
C TYR A 172 -19.80 4.87 20.47
N ALA A 173 -19.87 6.06 19.89
CA ALA A 173 -21.10 6.59 19.31
C ALA A 173 -21.60 5.67 18.16
N ALA A 174 -20.69 5.11 17.34
CA ALA A 174 -21.04 4.18 16.29
C ALA A 174 -21.75 2.91 16.85
N ARG A 175 -21.28 2.37 17.98
CA ARG A 175 -21.94 1.22 18.64
C ARG A 175 -23.33 1.57 19.16
N VAL A 176 -23.52 2.77 19.70
CA VAL A 176 -24.83 3.20 20.23
C VAL A 176 -25.89 3.23 19.13
N VAL A 177 -25.52 3.60 17.91
CA VAL A 177 -26.43 3.60 16.74
C VAL A 177 -26.48 2.26 16.00
N GLY A 178 -25.91 1.18 16.59
CA GLY A 178 -26.02 -0.19 16.08
C GLY A 178 -24.96 -0.59 15.06
N ILE A 179 -23.90 0.18 14.85
CA ILE A 179 -22.79 -0.20 13.95
C ILE A 179 -21.87 -1.19 14.67
N ASP A 180 -21.63 -2.34 14.06
CA ASP A 180 -20.66 -3.32 14.53
C ASP A 180 -19.23 -2.86 14.22
N VAL A 181 -18.59 -2.25 15.22
CA VAL A 181 -17.23 -1.67 15.11
C VAL A 181 -16.19 -2.74 14.78
N LEU A 182 -16.34 -3.97 15.29
CA LEU A 182 -15.42 -5.06 14.99
C LEU A 182 -15.49 -5.42 13.49
N ARG A 183 -16.70 -5.59 12.96
CA ARG A 183 -16.87 -5.88 11.52
C ARG A 183 -16.32 -4.75 10.65
N MET A 184 -16.52 -3.49 11.04
CA MET A 184 -15.93 -2.34 10.30
C MET A 184 -14.41 -2.38 10.37
N GLY A 185 -13.82 -2.74 11.50
CA GLY A 185 -12.37 -2.95 11.62
C GLY A 185 -11.85 -4.07 10.71
N LEU A 186 -12.51 -5.23 10.70
CA LEU A 186 -12.15 -6.36 9.83
C LEU A 186 -12.27 -6.00 8.35
N LEU A 187 -13.31 -5.28 7.95
CA LEU A 187 -13.48 -4.77 6.58
C LEU A 187 -12.38 -3.78 6.21
N ALA A 188 -11.98 -2.91 7.15
CA ALA A 188 -10.85 -2.00 6.92
C ALA A 188 -9.54 -2.76 6.67
N PHE A 189 -9.27 -3.81 7.43
CA PHE A 189 -8.12 -4.69 7.22
C PHE A 189 -8.22 -5.46 5.90
N ALA A 190 -9.41 -5.96 5.53
CA ALA A 190 -9.64 -6.62 4.24
C ALA A 190 -9.37 -5.70 3.05
N VAL A 191 -9.91 -4.47 3.09
CA VAL A 191 -9.68 -3.46 2.05
C VAL A 191 -8.21 -3.05 2.02
N GLY A 192 -7.58 -2.86 3.18
CA GLY A 192 -6.16 -2.55 3.30
C GLY A 192 -5.29 -3.65 2.71
N GLY A 193 -5.59 -4.91 3.01
CA GLY A 193 -4.90 -6.08 2.46
C GLY A 193 -5.07 -6.20 0.95
N ALA A 194 -6.28 -5.97 0.43
CA ALA A 194 -6.53 -5.96 -1.01
C ALA A 194 -5.77 -4.84 -1.74
N LEU A 195 -5.72 -3.62 -1.17
CA LEU A 195 -4.97 -2.50 -1.74
C LEU A 195 -3.45 -2.75 -1.71
N GLY A 196 -2.91 -3.30 -0.60
CA GLY A 196 -1.51 -3.70 -0.51
C GLY A 196 -1.19 -4.82 -1.51
N GLY A 197 -2.03 -5.86 -1.57
CA GLY A 197 -1.90 -6.95 -2.52
C GLY A 197 -1.93 -6.49 -3.97
N LEU A 198 -2.84 -5.59 -4.31
CA LEU A 198 -2.90 -4.99 -5.64
C LEU A 198 -1.63 -4.20 -6.00
N ALA A 199 -1.07 -3.46 -5.03
CA ALA A 199 0.19 -2.76 -5.24
C ALA A 199 1.33 -3.73 -5.60
N GLY A 200 1.45 -4.84 -4.87
CA GLY A 200 2.43 -5.89 -5.16
C GLY A 200 2.23 -6.52 -6.54
N VAL A 201 1.00 -6.92 -6.87
CA VAL A 201 0.66 -7.50 -8.18
C VAL A 201 1.01 -6.55 -9.33
N LEU A 202 0.70 -5.27 -9.21
CA LEU A 202 0.96 -4.28 -10.26
C LEU A 202 2.45 -3.97 -10.44
N VAL A 203 3.25 -4.02 -9.38
CA VAL A 203 4.69 -3.69 -9.45
C VAL A 203 5.52 -4.86 -9.95
N THR A 204 5.14 -6.09 -9.69
CA THR A 204 5.93 -7.31 -9.98
C THR A 204 6.42 -7.41 -11.43
N PRO A 205 5.67 -7.01 -12.48
CA PRO A 205 6.16 -7.05 -13.86
C PRO A 205 7.27 -6.04 -14.20
N VAL A 206 7.39 -4.97 -13.43
CA VAL A 206 8.38 -3.91 -13.65
C VAL A 206 9.52 -3.94 -12.63
N GLN A 207 9.28 -4.59 -11.50
CA GLN A 207 10.22 -4.72 -10.41
C GLN A 207 10.13 -6.15 -9.84
N GLN A 208 11.22 -6.90 -9.88
CA GLN A 208 11.22 -8.26 -9.31
C GLN A 208 10.90 -8.19 -7.82
N VAL A 209 10.10 -9.14 -7.35
CA VAL A 209 9.68 -9.22 -5.95
C VAL A 209 10.23 -10.52 -5.34
N SER A 210 10.83 -10.38 -4.17
CA SER A 210 11.32 -11.45 -3.32
C SER A 210 10.73 -11.29 -1.90
N PHE A 211 10.93 -12.27 -1.07
CA PHE A 211 10.42 -12.31 0.31
C PHE A 211 10.84 -11.08 1.15
N ASP A 212 12.00 -10.47 0.86
CA ASP A 212 12.54 -9.28 1.55
C ASP A 212 12.02 -7.94 1.00
N SER A 213 11.23 -7.96 -0.06
CA SER A 213 10.66 -6.74 -0.66
C SER A 213 9.56 -6.10 0.20
N ASP A 214 9.05 -6.80 1.21
CA ASP A 214 8.00 -6.34 2.12
C ASP A 214 8.43 -5.10 2.91
N VAL A 215 9.68 -5.05 3.41
CA VAL A 215 10.23 -3.90 4.14
C VAL A 215 10.26 -2.67 3.25
N ALA A 216 10.76 -2.79 2.03
CA ALA A 216 10.82 -1.67 1.10
C ALA A 216 9.42 -1.15 0.75
N LEU A 217 8.46 -2.05 0.48
CA LEU A 217 7.09 -1.69 0.14
C LEU A 217 6.36 -1.03 1.31
N VAL A 218 6.51 -1.56 2.54
CA VAL A 218 5.86 -0.96 3.71
C VAL A 218 6.47 0.39 4.06
N VAL A 219 7.80 0.56 3.99
CA VAL A 219 8.48 1.83 4.28
C VAL A 219 8.06 2.90 3.29
N ASN A 220 8.03 2.59 2.00
CA ASN A 220 7.60 3.53 0.97
C ASN A 220 6.11 3.90 1.11
N GLY A 221 5.24 2.92 1.33
CA GLY A 221 3.82 3.13 1.58
C GLY A 221 3.55 3.92 2.85
N PHE A 222 4.30 3.64 3.93
CA PHE A 222 4.19 4.37 5.19
C PHE A 222 4.68 5.81 5.06
N SER A 223 5.78 6.04 4.33
CA SER A 223 6.29 7.39 4.03
C SER A 223 5.24 8.22 3.27
N ALA A 224 4.57 7.62 2.29
CA ALA A 224 3.45 8.25 1.59
C ALA A 224 2.27 8.53 2.54
N ALA A 225 1.90 7.58 3.41
CA ALA A 225 0.79 7.70 4.35
C ALA A 225 1.04 8.74 5.44
N ILE A 226 2.29 8.89 5.90
CA ILE A 226 2.68 9.92 6.87
C ILE A 226 2.42 11.32 6.32
N LEU A 227 2.65 11.59 5.04
CA LEU A 227 2.32 12.89 4.46
C LEU A 227 0.83 13.22 4.63
N GLY A 228 -0.06 12.24 4.52
CA GLY A 228 -1.49 12.33 4.79
C GLY A 228 -1.88 12.29 6.27
N ASN A 229 -0.90 12.25 7.20
CA ASN A 229 -1.13 12.06 8.65
C ASN A 229 -1.89 10.75 8.96
N LEU A 230 -1.72 9.72 8.13
CA LEU A 230 -2.44 8.44 8.21
C LEU A 230 -3.98 8.59 8.17
N THR A 231 -4.49 9.76 7.82
CA THR A 231 -5.93 10.07 7.85
C THR A 231 -6.48 10.67 6.56
N ARG A 232 -5.61 11.19 5.68
CA ARG A 232 -6.01 11.91 4.46
C ARG A 232 -5.54 11.17 3.19
N PRO A 233 -6.41 10.36 2.54
CA PRO A 233 -6.02 9.55 1.37
C PRO A 233 -5.48 10.38 0.20
N ALA A 234 -6.03 11.58 -0.04
CA ALA A 234 -5.57 12.44 -1.12
C ALA A 234 -4.11 12.90 -0.94
N LEU A 235 -3.71 13.23 0.31
CA LEU A 235 -2.32 13.57 0.60
C LEU A 235 -1.40 12.35 0.56
N THR A 236 -1.91 11.17 0.90
CA THR A 236 -1.19 9.90 0.74
C THR A 236 -0.91 9.61 -0.73
N LEU A 237 -1.88 9.83 -1.61
CA LEU A 237 -1.67 9.72 -3.06
C LEU A 237 -0.59 10.70 -3.52
N ALA A 238 -0.68 11.98 -3.16
CA ALA A 238 0.32 12.97 -3.51
C ALA A 238 1.72 12.61 -2.96
N GLY A 239 1.79 12.08 -1.73
CA GLY A 239 3.03 11.62 -1.10
C GLY A 239 3.65 10.43 -1.84
N GLY A 240 2.83 9.45 -2.23
CA GLY A 240 3.29 8.30 -3.00
C GLY A 240 3.82 8.69 -4.37
N LEU A 241 3.08 9.53 -5.11
CA LEU A 241 3.51 10.03 -6.42
C LEU A 241 4.80 10.85 -6.32
N PHE A 242 4.89 11.77 -5.35
CA PHE A 242 6.10 12.55 -5.12
C PHE A 242 7.30 11.66 -4.82
N LEU A 243 7.13 10.71 -3.89
CA LEU A 243 8.20 9.80 -3.50
C LEU A 243 8.66 8.93 -4.68
N GLY A 244 7.73 8.37 -5.45
CA GLY A 244 8.06 7.56 -6.63
C GLY A 244 8.83 8.35 -7.69
N VAL A 245 8.43 9.61 -7.96
CA VAL A 245 9.14 10.49 -8.89
C VAL A 245 10.55 10.82 -8.37
N VAL A 246 10.70 11.18 -7.11
CA VAL A 246 12.01 11.50 -6.53
C VAL A 246 12.93 10.27 -6.57
N GLN A 247 12.43 9.09 -6.23
CA GLN A 247 13.21 7.85 -6.30
C GLN A 247 13.61 7.48 -7.73
N ALA A 248 12.73 7.68 -8.71
CA ALA A 248 13.06 7.43 -10.10
C ALA A 248 14.13 8.39 -10.63
N LEU A 249 14.10 9.67 -10.23
CA LEU A 249 15.13 10.65 -10.57
C LEU A 249 16.46 10.31 -9.90
N VAL A 250 16.45 9.96 -8.61
CA VAL A 250 17.66 9.57 -7.89
C VAL A 250 18.25 8.29 -8.47
N GLY A 251 17.42 7.27 -8.76
CA GLY A 251 17.86 6.03 -9.38
C GLY A 251 18.42 6.23 -10.79
N GLY A 252 17.86 7.17 -11.56
CA GLY A 252 18.29 7.46 -12.91
C GLY A 252 19.54 8.35 -13.03
N TYR A 253 19.68 9.35 -12.15
CA TYR A 253 20.80 10.30 -12.23
C TYR A 253 21.95 10.02 -11.25
N LEU A 254 21.69 9.34 -10.15
CA LEU A 254 22.70 9.04 -9.11
C LEU A 254 22.97 7.53 -9.05
N SER A 255 22.13 6.79 -8.32
CA SER A 255 22.23 5.33 -8.17
C SER A 255 20.91 4.76 -7.62
N THR A 256 20.58 3.55 -8.06
CA THR A 256 19.43 2.79 -7.52
C THR A 256 19.62 2.39 -6.05
N ALA A 257 20.87 2.34 -5.58
CA ALA A 257 21.18 2.04 -4.18
C ALA A 257 20.58 3.05 -3.18
N TYR A 258 20.38 4.31 -3.59
CA TYR A 258 19.86 5.37 -2.71
C TYR A 258 18.33 5.47 -2.67
N GLN A 259 17.59 4.58 -3.31
CA GLN A 259 16.12 4.68 -3.37
C GLN A 259 15.45 4.48 -2.00
N THR A 260 15.96 3.56 -1.18
CA THR A 260 15.44 3.32 0.17
C THR A 260 15.77 4.47 1.11
N GLU A 261 16.99 5.00 1.03
CA GLU A 261 17.44 6.14 1.82
C GLU A 261 16.59 7.39 1.54
N VAL A 262 16.22 7.62 0.29
CA VAL A 262 15.31 8.72 -0.09
C VAL A 262 13.96 8.59 0.63
N ALA A 263 13.40 7.38 0.73
CA ALA A 263 12.14 7.17 1.44
C ALA A 263 12.26 7.49 2.94
N LEU A 264 13.35 7.05 3.57
CA LEU A 264 13.61 7.31 4.98
C LEU A 264 13.86 8.79 5.25
N LEU A 265 14.65 9.45 4.41
CA LEU A 265 14.90 10.90 4.51
C LEU A 265 13.62 11.70 4.29
N PHE A 266 12.79 11.33 3.33
CA PHE A 266 11.50 11.96 3.09
C PHE A 266 10.58 11.82 4.32
N MET A 267 10.48 10.60 4.88
CA MET A 267 9.70 10.34 6.08
C MET A 267 10.21 11.21 7.25
N LEU A 268 11.51 11.24 7.47
CA LEU A 268 12.14 12.05 8.53
C LEU A 268 11.85 13.54 8.35
N ALA A 269 12.02 14.06 7.12
CA ALA A 269 11.76 15.47 6.81
C ALA A 269 10.29 15.87 7.08
N VAL A 270 9.33 15.00 6.69
CA VAL A 270 7.90 15.21 6.97
C VAL A 270 7.61 15.20 8.48
N LEU A 271 8.22 14.28 9.23
CA LEU A 271 8.04 14.20 10.68
C LEU A 271 8.60 15.43 11.39
N ILE A 272 9.83 15.89 11.04
CA ILE A 272 10.42 17.10 11.59
C ILE A 272 9.59 18.35 11.29
N ALA A 273 9.14 18.51 10.03
CA ALA A 273 8.30 19.63 9.64
C ALA A 273 6.96 19.68 10.40
N ARG A 274 6.48 18.54 10.86
CA ARG A 274 5.24 18.44 11.66
C ARG A 274 5.47 18.65 13.15
N ALA A 275 6.59 18.17 13.70
CA ALA A 275 6.95 18.42 15.09
C ALA A 275 7.05 19.92 15.35
N GLY A 276 7.79 20.64 14.53
CA GLY A 276 7.94 22.09 14.67
C GLY A 276 6.65 22.92 14.52
N ARG A 277 5.61 22.36 13.86
CA ARG A 277 4.30 23.04 13.80
C ARG A 277 3.45 22.86 15.05
N ARG A 278 3.63 21.78 15.80
CA ARG A 278 2.90 21.55 17.07
C ARG A 278 3.41 22.48 18.17
N ASP A 279 4.72 22.64 18.26
CA ASP A 279 5.36 23.52 19.24
C ASP A 279 4.96 24.98 19.06
N VAL A 280 4.74 25.44 17.81
CA VAL A 280 4.29 26.81 17.51
C VAL A 280 2.82 27.03 17.87
N VAL A 281 1.96 26.00 17.77
CA VAL A 281 0.52 26.11 18.10
C VAL A 281 0.28 25.99 19.62
N GLU A 282 1.12 25.28 20.36
CA GLU A 282 1.06 25.21 21.83
C GLU A 282 1.69 26.45 22.53
N ALA A 283 2.52 27.22 21.81
CA ALA A 283 3.16 28.44 22.31
C ALA A 283 2.39 29.74 21.96
N ALA A 284 1.30 29.65 21.19
CA ALA A 284 0.43 30.76 20.81
C ALA A 284 -0.95 30.65 21.47
#